data_9551b1953422abb90f8a9256ef2a0448
#
_entry.id   9551b1953422abb90f8a9256ef2a0448
#
_cell.length_a   1.000
_cell.length_b   1.000
_cell.length_c   1.000
_cell.angle_alpha   90.00
_cell.angle_beta   90.00
_cell.angle_gamma   90.00
#
_symmetry.space_group_name_H-M   'P 1'
#
loop_
_entity.id
_entity.type
_entity.pdbx_description
1 polymer ?
#
loop_
_entity_poly.entity_id
_entity_poly.type
_entity_poly.pdbx_seq_one_letter_code
_entity_poly.pdbx_strand_id
1 'polypeptide(L)'
;MTATRRNRIYIIGAGFAGISIARDIREKRFPAEIVAFLDDDREKIGTRIDDVPVLGPIEAAASLVEKRPADEALIAIPSASHEKLRSIYDILERAGFSRIRILPGISQMMEGDAHFIQTREVDPQDLLGRTPAKIGLKESLSYLRGRRVLITGAGGSIGSELSRQLLSGGAERLYLFGHGENSIYEIDRELRLLQEEGVGERATIVPVIGEIQDRDFVHFILDRLKADVIFHTAAYKHVPMVEDNPVVAVKNNVFGTHNLLE
;
A
#
# COMPACT_ATOMS: atom_id res chain seq x y z
N MET A 1 -2.97 29.19 -25.95
CA MET A 1 -3.65 28.72 -24.74
C MET A 1 -4.25 27.36 -25.06
N THR A 2 -3.55 26.28 -24.77
CA THR A 2 -4.04 24.89 -24.94
C THR A 2 -5.13 24.65 -23.89
N ALA A 3 -6.36 24.44 -24.35
CA ALA A 3 -7.47 24.05 -23.48
C ALA A 3 -7.09 22.72 -22.79
N THR A 4 -6.92 22.74 -21.47
CA THR A 4 -6.68 21.54 -20.68
C THR A 4 -7.88 20.63 -20.86
N ARG A 5 -7.72 19.52 -21.59
CA ARG A 5 -8.77 18.52 -21.80
C ARG A 5 -9.22 18.03 -20.43
N ARG A 6 -10.49 18.24 -20.07
CA ARG A 6 -11.05 17.73 -18.81
C ARG A 6 -11.03 16.21 -18.83
N ASN A 7 -10.57 15.61 -17.75
CA ASN A 7 -10.59 14.16 -17.58
C ASN A 7 -12.04 13.65 -17.61
N ARG A 8 -12.35 12.66 -18.43
CA ARG A 8 -13.70 12.12 -18.62
C ARG A 8 -13.87 10.86 -17.80
N ILE A 9 -14.89 10.81 -16.94
CA ILE A 9 -15.06 9.80 -15.92
C ILE A 9 -16.40 9.09 -16.03
N TYR A 10 -16.39 7.75 -15.93
CA TYR A 10 -17.55 6.96 -15.57
C TYR A 10 -17.58 6.72 -14.07
N ILE A 11 -18.74 6.86 -13.45
CA ILE A 11 -18.95 6.53 -12.03
C ILE A 11 -19.67 5.18 -11.96
N ILE A 12 -19.05 4.21 -11.31
CA ILE A 12 -19.57 2.85 -11.16
C ILE A 12 -20.29 2.77 -9.80
N GLY A 13 -21.62 2.63 -9.87
CA GLY A 13 -22.52 2.74 -8.75
C GLY A 13 -23.27 4.10 -8.71
N ALA A 14 -24.57 4.06 -8.95
CA ALA A 14 -25.49 5.19 -8.86
C ALA A 14 -26.26 5.18 -7.52
N GLY A 15 -25.55 4.84 -6.45
CA GLY A 15 -26.03 4.92 -5.07
C GLY A 15 -25.61 6.23 -4.40
N PHE A 16 -25.85 6.33 -3.08
CA PHE A 16 -25.54 7.54 -2.31
C PHE A 16 -24.10 8.03 -2.50
N ALA A 17 -23.13 7.12 -2.44
CA ALA A 17 -21.71 7.48 -2.59
C ALA A 17 -21.38 8.02 -3.99
N GLY A 18 -21.86 7.36 -5.05
CA GLY A 18 -21.66 7.81 -6.43
C GLY A 18 -22.30 9.15 -6.71
N ILE A 19 -23.52 9.38 -6.20
CA ILE A 19 -24.23 10.65 -6.33
C ILE A 19 -23.50 11.77 -5.59
N SER A 20 -23.02 11.52 -4.37
CA SER A 20 -22.23 12.49 -3.61
C SER A 20 -20.97 12.92 -4.36
N ILE A 21 -20.21 11.96 -4.92
CA ILE A 21 -19.02 12.26 -5.72
C ILE A 21 -19.39 13.05 -6.98
N ALA A 22 -20.49 12.69 -7.67
CA ALA A 22 -20.94 13.41 -8.85
C ALA A 22 -21.23 14.88 -8.54
N ARG A 23 -21.87 15.17 -7.41
CA ARG A 23 -22.10 16.53 -6.94
C ARG A 23 -20.80 17.27 -6.65
N ASP A 24 -19.88 16.65 -5.94
CA ASP A 24 -18.57 17.24 -5.62
C ASP A 24 -17.77 17.59 -6.90
N ILE A 25 -17.79 16.74 -7.92
CA ILE A 25 -17.16 17.01 -9.20
C ILE A 25 -17.82 18.20 -9.90
N ARG A 26 -19.15 18.27 -9.91
CA ARG A 26 -19.91 19.36 -10.57
C ARG A 26 -19.71 20.72 -9.87
N GLU A 27 -19.60 20.74 -8.56
CA GLU A 27 -19.31 21.95 -7.77
C GLU A 27 -17.85 22.43 -7.96
N LYS A 28 -17.14 21.90 -8.96
CA LYS A 28 -15.74 22.23 -9.31
C LYS A 28 -14.71 21.88 -8.24
N ARG A 29 -15.04 21.00 -7.34
CA ARG A 29 -14.07 20.44 -6.38
C ARG A 29 -13.07 19.51 -7.06
N PHE A 30 -13.44 18.95 -8.25
CA PHE A 30 -12.57 18.13 -9.09
C PHE A 30 -12.63 18.58 -10.56
N PRO A 31 -11.50 18.67 -11.28
CA PRO A 31 -11.46 19.09 -12.67
C PRO A 31 -11.78 17.93 -13.63
N ALA A 32 -13.00 17.38 -13.56
CA ALA A 32 -13.42 16.24 -14.37
C ALA A 32 -14.81 16.46 -14.99
N GLU A 33 -15.11 15.72 -16.07
CA GLU A 33 -16.41 15.64 -16.75
C GLU A 33 -17.01 14.26 -16.53
N ILE A 34 -18.19 14.19 -15.91
CA ILE A 34 -18.89 12.92 -15.70
C ILE A 34 -19.63 12.55 -16.98
N VAL A 35 -19.25 11.43 -17.57
CA VAL A 35 -19.87 10.91 -18.80
C VAL A 35 -21.19 10.21 -18.49
N ALA A 36 -21.19 9.31 -17.51
CA ALA A 36 -22.36 8.55 -17.08
C ALA A 36 -22.13 7.83 -15.75
N PHE A 37 -23.22 7.35 -15.16
CA PHE A 37 -23.19 6.26 -14.17
C PHE A 37 -23.34 4.91 -14.86
N LEU A 38 -22.73 3.85 -14.31
CA LEU A 38 -23.06 2.46 -14.56
C LEU A 38 -23.56 1.84 -13.25
N ASP A 39 -24.72 1.20 -13.28
CA ASP A 39 -25.32 0.55 -12.13
C ASP A 39 -26.07 -0.71 -12.59
N ASP A 40 -26.01 -1.80 -11.79
CA ASP A 40 -26.68 -3.06 -12.09
C ASP A 40 -28.19 -3.02 -11.74
N ASP A 41 -28.65 -1.97 -11.05
CA ASP A 41 -30.03 -1.76 -10.69
C ASP A 41 -30.88 -1.38 -11.92
N ARG A 42 -31.75 -2.28 -12.32
CA ARG A 42 -32.62 -2.11 -13.50
C ARG A 42 -33.57 -0.90 -13.42
N GLU A 43 -33.96 -0.49 -12.21
CA GLU A 43 -34.85 0.65 -12.03
C GLU A 43 -34.13 1.98 -12.28
N LYS A 44 -32.80 2.00 -12.11
CA LYS A 44 -32.00 3.20 -12.38
C LYS A 44 -31.55 3.30 -13.83
N ILE A 45 -31.36 2.17 -14.52
CA ILE A 45 -30.88 2.16 -15.91
C ILE A 45 -31.87 2.91 -16.81
N GLY A 46 -31.32 3.82 -17.64
CA GLY A 46 -32.12 4.67 -18.52
C GLY A 46 -32.63 5.97 -17.86
N THR A 47 -32.44 6.12 -16.54
CA THR A 47 -32.77 7.36 -15.81
C THR A 47 -31.64 8.38 -15.86
N ARG A 48 -31.86 9.55 -15.32
CA ARG A 48 -30.84 10.59 -15.09
C ARG A 48 -30.83 10.99 -13.63
N ILE A 49 -29.63 11.13 -13.08
CA ILE A 49 -29.41 11.59 -11.72
C ILE A 49 -28.58 12.87 -11.79
N ASP A 50 -29.14 13.98 -11.32
CA ASP A 50 -28.52 15.32 -11.42
C ASP A 50 -27.98 15.60 -12.85
N ASP A 51 -28.80 15.37 -13.89
CA ASP A 51 -28.47 15.46 -15.33
C ASP A 51 -27.41 14.50 -15.87
N VAL A 52 -26.87 13.60 -15.08
CA VAL A 52 -25.96 12.55 -15.52
C VAL A 52 -26.77 11.29 -15.86
N PRO A 53 -26.62 10.68 -17.06
CA PRO A 53 -27.38 9.49 -17.42
C PRO A 53 -26.85 8.25 -16.70
N VAL A 54 -27.74 7.33 -16.34
CA VAL A 54 -27.41 5.95 -15.96
C VAL A 54 -27.57 5.08 -17.21
N LEU A 55 -26.43 4.65 -17.80
CA LEU A 55 -26.43 4.08 -19.17
C LEU A 55 -26.63 2.58 -19.23
N GLY A 56 -26.40 1.84 -18.18
CA GLY A 56 -26.61 0.40 -18.21
C GLY A 56 -25.88 -0.36 -17.11
N PRO A 57 -25.98 -1.69 -17.15
CA PRO A 57 -25.27 -2.51 -16.19
C PRO A 57 -23.75 -2.40 -16.39
N ILE A 58 -23.02 -2.74 -15.37
CA ILE A 58 -21.54 -2.63 -15.34
C ILE A 58 -20.91 -3.49 -16.45
N GLU A 59 -21.49 -4.67 -16.74
CA GLU A 59 -21.05 -5.57 -17.81
C GLU A 59 -21.07 -4.93 -19.22
N ALA A 60 -21.90 -3.90 -19.42
CA ALA A 60 -21.96 -3.19 -20.70
C ALA A 60 -20.84 -2.15 -20.89
N ALA A 61 -19.93 -2.00 -19.93
CA ALA A 61 -18.90 -0.97 -19.92
C ALA A 61 -18.12 -0.88 -21.26
N ALA A 62 -17.66 -2.00 -21.80
CA ALA A 62 -16.88 -2.02 -23.03
C ALA A 62 -17.64 -1.39 -24.21
N SER A 63 -18.87 -1.81 -24.44
CA SER A 63 -19.70 -1.28 -25.55
C SER A 63 -20.13 0.19 -25.34
N LEU A 64 -20.19 0.63 -24.08
CA LEU A 64 -20.54 2.00 -23.74
C LEU A 64 -19.35 2.94 -23.88
N VAL A 65 -18.15 2.50 -23.52
CA VAL A 65 -16.90 3.25 -23.70
C VAL A 65 -16.59 3.46 -25.19
N GLU A 66 -16.83 2.47 -26.04
CA GLU A 66 -16.69 2.63 -27.49
C GLU A 66 -17.57 3.76 -28.05
N LYS A 67 -18.80 3.88 -27.55
CA LYS A 67 -19.75 4.91 -27.99
C LYS A 67 -19.53 6.27 -27.34
N ARG A 68 -19.07 6.27 -26.09
CA ARG A 68 -18.81 7.47 -25.28
C ARG A 68 -17.48 7.32 -24.55
N PRO A 69 -16.35 7.57 -25.21
CA PRO A 69 -15.02 7.38 -24.62
C PRO A 69 -14.83 8.17 -23.32
N ALA A 70 -14.13 7.56 -22.37
CA ALA A 70 -13.71 8.17 -21.14
C ALA A 70 -12.31 7.67 -20.73
N ASP A 71 -11.62 8.48 -19.96
CA ASP A 71 -10.24 8.22 -19.58
C ASP A 71 -10.18 7.43 -18.25
N GLU A 72 -11.20 7.55 -17.41
CA GLU A 72 -11.18 7.05 -16.02
C GLU A 72 -12.51 6.39 -15.63
N ALA A 73 -12.43 5.32 -14.83
CA ALA A 73 -13.57 4.76 -14.11
C ALA A 73 -13.36 4.94 -12.62
N LEU A 74 -14.41 5.38 -11.91
CA LEU A 74 -14.40 5.54 -10.46
C LEU A 74 -15.42 4.61 -9.82
N ILE A 75 -14.95 3.58 -9.10
CA ILE A 75 -15.80 2.64 -8.38
C ILE A 75 -16.28 3.30 -7.08
N ALA A 76 -17.58 3.60 -7.01
CA ALA A 76 -18.24 4.28 -5.90
C ALA A 76 -19.27 3.37 -5.20
N ILE A 77 -18.85 2.15 -4.84
CA ILE A 77 -19.66 1.14 -4.15
C ILE A 77 -18.94 0.71 -2.86
N PRO A 78 -18.95 1.55 -1.80
CA PRO A 78 -18.18 1.25 -0.56
C PRO A 78 -18.62 -0.01 0.18
N SER A 79 -19.83 -0.51 -0.10
CA SER A 79 -20.39 -1.74 0.47
C SER A 79 -20.13 -2.99 -0.35
N ALA A 80 -19.43 -2.88 -1.49
CA ALA A 80 -19.16 -4.04 -2.33
C ALA A 80 -18.20 -5.01 -1.62
N SER A 81 -18.49 -6.32 -1.75
CA SER A 81 -17.56 -7.36 -1.32
C SER A 81 -16.30 -7.35 -2.21
N HIS A 82 -15.18 -7.88 -1.71
CA HIS A 82 -13.94 -8.01 -2.49
C HIS A 82 -14.14 -8.79 -3.80
N GLU A 83 -14.95 -9.83 -3.80
CA GLU A 83 -15.30 -10.60 -5.00
C GLU A 83 -16.01 -9.73 -6.04
N LYS A 84 -16.98 -8.92 -5.58
CA LYS A 84 -17.71 -7.99 -6.46
C LYS A 84 -16.77 -6.89 -6.97
N LEU A 85 -15.90 -6.35 -6.13
CA LEU A 85 -14.89 -5.35 -6.54
C LEU A 85 -13.95 -5.91 -7.60
N ARG A 86 -13.46 -7.13 -7.40
CA ARG A 86 -12.60 -7.82 -8.38
C ARG A 86 -13.32 -8.02 -9.71
N SER A 87 -14.57 -8.52 -9.69
CA SER A 87 -15.37 -8.69 -10.91
C SER A 87 -15.57 -7.38 -11.64
N ILE A 88 -15.88 -6.29 -10.92
CA ILE A 88 -16.04 -4.96 -11.49
C ILE A 88 -14.72 -4.48 -12.10
N TYR A 89 -13.60 -4.62 -11.36
CA TYR A 89 -12.28 -4.24 -11.86
C TYR A 89 -11.91 -4.95 -13.16
N ASP A 90 -12.09 -6.27 -13.25
CA ASP A 90 -11.81 -7.09 -14.43
C ASP A 90 -12.66 -6.66 -15.63
N ILE A 91 -13.91 -6.23 -15.40
CA ILE A 91 -14.79 -5.72 -16.46
C ILE A 91 -14.28 -4.37 -16.96
N LEU A 92 -13.89 -3.47 -16.06
CA LEU A 92 -13.42 -2.13 -16.42
C LEU A 92 -12.05 -2.16 -17.11
N GLU A 93 -11.15 -3.04 -16.66
CA GLU A 93 -9.85 -3.26 -17.31
C GLU A 93 -10.03 -3.75 -18.75
N ARG A 94 -10.90 -4.75 -18.96
CA ARG A 94 -11.24 -5.23 -20.30
C ARG A 94 -11.95 -4.20 -21.18
N ALA A 95 -12.68 -3.27 -20.56
CA ALA A 95 -13.31 -2.14 -21.26
C ALA A 95 -12.30 -1.07 -21.70
N GLY A 96 -11.03 -1.17 -21.30
CA GLY A 96 -9.94 -0.31 -21.77
C GLY A 96 -9.83 1.04 -21.05
N PHE A 97 -10.32 1.17 -19.80
CA PHE A 97 -10.06 2.37 -19.02
C PHE A 97 -8.58 2.50 -18.70
N SER A 98 -8.00 3.67 -18.94
CA SER A 98 -6.59 3.96 -18.66
C SER A 98 -6.30 4.12 -17.17
N ARG A 99 -7.33 4.45 -16.38
CA ARG A 99 -7.24 4.61 -14.94
C ARG A 99 -8.51 4.13 -14.25
N ILE A 100 -8.33 3.28 -13.25
CA ILE A 100 -9.43 2.80 -12.40
C ILE A 100 -9.16 3.23 -10.97
N ARG A 101 -10.10 3.97 -10.37
CA ARG A 101 -10.04 4.44 -8.99
C ARG A 101 -11.17 3.86 -8.16
N ILE A 102 -10.98 3.82 -6.87
CA ILE A 102 -11.97 3.34 -5.92
C ILE A 102 -12.22 4.38 -4.83
N LEU A 103 -13.47 4.45 -4.38
CA LEU A 103 -13.83 5.09 -3.14
C LEU A 103 -13.59 4.11 -1.98
N PRO A 104 -12.73 4.42 -1.01
CA PRO A 104 -12.48 3.55 0.14
C PRO A 104 -13.76 3.26 0.94
N GLY A 105 -13.81 2.09 1.57
CA GLY A 105 -14.93 1.72 2.45
C GLY A 105 -15.02 2.63 3.70
N ILE A 106 -16.21 2.71 4.29
CA ILE A 106 -16.51 3.58 5.46
C ILE A 106 -15.54 3.33 6.63
N SER A 107 -15.10 2.08 6.84
CA SER A 107 -14.14 1.73 7.88
C SER A 107 -12.74 2.33 7.66
N GLN A 108 -12.34 2.58 6.41
CA GLN A 108 -11.06 3.21 6.06
C GLN A 108 -11.15 4.76 6.12
N MET A 109 -12.36 5.31 6.05
CA MET A 109 -12.59 6.76 6.16
C MET A 109 -12.59 7.25 7.61
N MET A 110 -12.83 6.38 8.60
CA MET A 110 -12.89 6.76 10.03
C MET A 110 -11.51 6.90 10.69
N GLU A 111 -10.43 6.48 10.03
CA GLU A 111 -9.05 6.62 10.50
C GLU A 111 -8.35 7.91 10.02
N GLY A 112 -8.98 8.70 9.17
CA GLY A 112 -8.46 9.99 8.69
C GLY A 112 -9.50 11.09 8.82
N ASP A 113 -9.04 12.32 9.16
CA ASP A 113 -9.89 13.51 9.34
C ASP A 113 -10.95 13.65 8.25
N ALA A 114 -12.21 13.87 8.69
CA ALA A 114 -13.46 13.81 7.94
C ALA A 114 -13.66 14.92 6.88
N HIS A 115 -12.64 15.32 6.14
CA HIS A 115 -12.78 16.49 5.26
C HIS A 115 -12.63 16.28 3.76
N PHE A 116 -12.27 15.10 3.25
CA PHE A 116 -12.29 14.83 1.80
C PHE A 116 -12.51 13.35 1.52
N ILE A 117 -13.48 13.02 0.66
CA ILE A 117 -13.59 11.70 0.02
C ILE A 117 -12.39 11.57 -0.92
N GLN A 118 -11.27 11.04 -0.43
CA GLN A 118 -10.09 10.77 -1.23
C GLN A 118 -10.30 9.49 -2.02
N THR A 119 -10.62 9.64 -3.29
CA THR A 119 -10.56 8.51 -4.21
C THR A 119 -9.10 8.18 -4.50
N ARG A 120 -8.73 6.91 -4.48
CA ARG A 120 -7.38 6.43 -4.78
C ARG A 120 -7.38 5.40 -5.90
N GLU A 121 -6.24 5.11 -6.46
CA GLU A 121 -6.09 3.97 -7.38
C GLU A 121 -6.39 2.67 -6.64
N VAL A 122 -6.87 1.67 -7.39
CA VAL A 122 -7.18 0.35 -6.82
C VAL A 122 -5.87 -0.33 -6.41
N ASP A 123 -5.74 -0.66 -5.14
CA ASP A 123 -4.63 -1.44 -4.63
C ASP A 123 -4.90 -2.93 -4.87
N PRO A 124 -3.90 -3.75 -5.24
CA PRO A 124 -4.05 -5.20 -5.31
C PRO A 124 -4.67 -5.82 -4.05
N GLN A 125 -4.48 -5.24 -2.88
CA GLN A 125 -5.09 -5.68 -1.62
C GLN A 125 -6.62 -5.56 -1.63
N ASP A 126 -7.19 -4.57 -2.33
CA ASP A 126 -8.65 -4.41 -2.46
C ASP A 126 -9.28 -5.60 -3.20
N LEU A 127 -8.50 -6.26 -4.06
CA LEU A 127 -8.93 -7.37 -4.90
C LEU A 127 -8.67 -8.75 -4.27
N LEU A 128 -7.79 -8.84 -3.26
CA LEU A 128 -7.37 -10.12 -2.69
C LEU A 128 -8.38 -10.73 -1.71
N GLY A 129 -9.37 -9.99 -1.25
CA GLY A 129 -10.40 -10.48 -0.34
C GLY A 129 -9.90 -10.91 1.04
N ARG A 130 -8.69 -10.54 1.41
CA ARG A 130 -8.12 -10.79 2.73
C ARG A 130 -8.32 -9.56 3.58
N THR A 131 -9.09 -9.69 4.66
CA THR A 131 -9.11 -8.67 5.70
C THR A 131 -7.72 -8.62 6.33
N PRO A 132 -7.00 -7.48 6.28
CA PRO A 132 -5.74 -7.36 7.00
C PRO A 132 -5.96 -7.72 8.47
N ALA A 133 -5.16 -8.62 9.01
CA ALA A 133 -5.20 -8.92 10.43
C ALA A 133 -4.83 -7.62 11.18
N LYS A 134 -5.79 -7.02 11.87
CA LYS A 134 -5.52 -5.89 12.77
C LYS A 134 -4.81 -6.46 14.01
N ILE A 135 -3.50 -6.48 13.98
CA ILE A 135 -2.69 -6.80 15.15
C ILE A 135 -2.65 -5.54 16.00
N GLY A 136 -3.05 -5.63 17.26
CA GLY A 136 -2.86 -4.55 18.22
C GLY A 136 -1.36 -4.35 18.47
N LEU A 137 -0.71 -3.52 17.63
CA LEU A 137 0.74 -3.35 17.62
C LEU A 137 1.31 -2.97 18.98
N LYS A 138 0.62 -2.11 19.74
CA LYS A 138 1.04 -1.72 21.10
C LYS A 138 1.10 -2.91 22.06
N GLU A 139 0.17 -3.84 21.96
CA GLU A 139 0.15 -5.04 22.78
C GLU A 139 1.16 -6.07 22.29
N SER A 140 1.19 -6.31 20.98
CA SER A 140 2.08 -7.29 20.33
C SER A 140 3.55 -6.92 20.44
N LEU A 141 3.89 -5.63 20.48
CA LEU A 141 5.26 -5.14 20.62
C LEU A 141 5.63 -4.76 22.04
N SER A 142 4.74 -4.94 23.02
CA SER A 142 4.98 -4.55 24.43
C SER A 142 6.22 -5.24 25.03
N TYR A 143 6.53 -6.46 24.61
CA TYR A 143 7.71 -7.21 25.07
C TYR A 143 9.05 -6.65 24.53
N LEU A 144 8.99 -5.82 23.48
CA LEU A 144 10.17 -5.18 22.86
C LEU A 144 10.47 -3.81 23.46
N ARG A 145 9.60 -3.31 24.34
CA ARG A 145 9.83 -2.02 25.00
C ARG A 145 11.10 -2.07 25.85
N GLY A 146 11.98 -1.10 25.62
CA GLY A 146 13.28 -1.02 26.30
C GLY A 146 14.29 -2.08 25.84
N ARG A 147 14.03 -2.78 24.73
CA ARG A 147 14.92 -3.79 24.16
C ARG A 147 15.79 -3.22 23.04
N ARG A 148 16.95 -3.83 22.86
CA ARG A 148 17.85 -3.60 21.73
C ARG A 148 17.49 -4.58 20.63
N VAL A 149 17.06 -4.06 19.50
CA VAL A 149 16.53 -4.87 18.40
C VAL A 149 17.40 -4.71 17.16
N LEU A 150 17.87 -5.82 16.61
CA LEU A 150 18.55 -5.88 15.32
C LEU A 150 17.58 -6.30 14.23
N ILE A 151 17.57 -5.56 13.13
CA ILE A 151 16.74 -5.86 11.96
C ILE A 151 17.67 -6.07 10.77
N THR A 152 17.81 -7.31 10.29
CA THR A 152 18.56 -7.57 9.07
C THR A 152 17.69 -7.32 7.86
N GLY A 153 18.26 -6.79 6.78
CA GLY A 153 17.48 -6.35 5.63
C GLY A 153 16.59 -5.12 5.93
N ALA A 154 17.02 -4.28 6.88
CA ALA A 154 16.25 -3.12 7.37
C ALA A 154 15.87 -2.12 6.27
N GLY A 155 16.67 -2.00 5.20
CA GLY A 155 16.36 -1.15 4.05
C GLY A 155 15.39 -1.78 3.04
N GLY A 156 14.97 -3.04 3.22
CA GLY A 156 13.97 -3.70 2.38
C GLY A 156 12.54 -3.32 2.77
N SER A 157 11.54 -3.69 1.94
CA SER A 157 10.13 -3.34 2.16
C SER A 157 9.58 -3.83 3.51
N ILE A 158 9.93 -5.06 3.92
CA ILE A 158 9.50 -5.62 5.22
C ILE A 158 10.32 -5.02 6.36
N GLY A 159 11.64 -4.96 6.20
CA GLY A 159 12.54 -4.46 7.25
C GLY A 159 12.30 -2.99 7.58
N SER A 160 12.04 -2.15 6.59
CA SER A 160 11.75 -0.72 6.80
C SER A 160 10.43 -0.52 7.53
N GLU A 161 9.38 -1.24 7.15
CA GLU A 161 8.09 -1.16 7.84
C GLU A 161 8.19 -1.65 9.29
N LEU A 162 8.87 -2.77 9.49
CA LEU A 162 9.13 -3.29 10.84
C LEU A 162 9.93 -2.28 11.70
N SER A 163 10.90 -1.58 11.10
CA SER A 163 11.69 -0.55 11.79
C SER A 163 10.83 0.62 12.27
N ARG A 164 9.86 1.08 11.45
CA ARG A 164 8.89 2.13 11.83
C ARG A 164 8.02 1.67 13.01
N GLN A 165 7.50 0.47 12.92
CA GLN A 165 6.64 -0.09 13.96
C GLN A 165 7.39 -0.28 15.29
N LEU A 166 8.63 -0.76 15.25
CA LEU A 166 9.48 -0.95 16.43
C LEU A 166 9.87 0.38 17.07
N LEU A 167 10.11 1.42 16.27
CA LEU A 167 10.36 2.77 16.76
C LEU A 167 9.15 3.27 17.56
N SER A 168 7.95 3.17 17.02
CA SER A 168 6.72 3.55 17.70
C SER A 168 6.36 2.65 18.88
N GLY A 169 6.80 1.38 18.87
CA GLY A 169 6.59 0.39 19.91
C GLY A 169 7.44 0.59 21.16
N GLY A 170 8.44 1.51 21.14
CA GLY A 170 9.26 1.87 22.29
C GLY A 170 10.50 1.00 22.46
N ALA A 171 11.07 0.46 21.41
CA ALA A 171 12.40 -0.16 21.45
C ALA A 171 13.44 0.87 21.95
N GLU A 172 14.41 0.41 22.76
CA GLU A 172 15.49 1.28 23.27
C GLU A 172 16.51 1.59 22.16
N ARG A 173 16.87 0.55 21.38
CA ARG A 173 17.80 0.68 20.26
C ARG A 173 17.32 -0.12 19.07
N LEU A 174 17.46 0.48 17.89
CA LEU A 174 17.22 -0.14 16.62
C LEU A 174 18.53 -0.20 15.82
N TYR A 175 19.00 -1.39 15.54
CA TYR A 175 20.15 -1.64 14.69
C TYR A 175 19.64 -1.99 13.29
N LEU A 176 19.91 -1.12 12.32
CA LEU A 176 19.45 -1.25 10.93
C LEU A 176 20.55 -1.90 10.11
N PHE A 177 20.53 -3.22 10.02
CA PHE A 177 21.57 -3.98 9.33
C PHE A 177 21.18 -4.28 7.88
N GLY A 178 22.09 -4.01 6.93
CA GLY A 178 21.93 -4.39 5.53
C GLY A 178 23.15 -4.07 4.68
N HIS A 179 23.24 -4.69 3.52
CA HIS A 179 24.37 -4.51 2.60
C HIS A 179 24.22 -3.26 1.69
N GLY A 180 22.99 -2.83 1.44
CA GLY A 180 22.71 -1.69 0.57
C GLY A 180 22.83 -0.38 1.32
N GLU A 181 23.95 0.35 1.12
CA GLU A 181 24.19 1.65 1.78
C GLU A 181 23.01 2.61 1.60
N ASN A 182 22.58 2.81 0.35
CA ASN A 182 21.48 3.75 0.06
C ASN A 182 20.18 3.38 0.79
N SER A 183 19.79 2.12 0.76
CA SER A 183 18.54 1.67 1.39
C SER A 183 18.59 1.76 2.93
N ILE A 184 19.75 1.54 3.53
CA ILE A 184 19.95 1.76 4.97
C ILE A 184 19.96 3.26 5.30
N TYR A 185 20.58 4.09 4.47
CA TYR A 185 20.56 5.54 4.64
C TYR A 185 19.12 6.11 4.56
N GLU A 186 18.33 5.64 3.60
CA GLU A 186 16.94 6.09 3.44
C GLU A 186 16.10 5.79 4.67
N ILE A 187 16.15 4.55 5.18
CA ILE A 187 15.38 4.20 6.39
C ILE A 187 15.93 4.89 7.65
N ASP A 188 17.24 5.04 7.83
CA ASP A 188 17.81 5.78 8.96
C ASP A 188 17.32 7.23 8.96
N ARG A 189 17.38 7.90 7.81
CA ARG A 189 16.88 9.28 7.64
C ARG A 189 15.39 9.39 7.95
N GLU A 190 14.59 8.48 7.43
CA GLU A 190 13.14 8.47 7.67
C GLU A 190 12.81 8.31 9.16
N LEU A 191 13.44 7.35 9.84
CA LEU A 191 13.21 7.14 11.26
C LEU A 191 13.64 8.34 12.13
N ARG A 192 14.70 9.06 11.74
CA ARG A 192 15.09 10.30 12.42
C ARG A 192 14.08 11.41 12.24
N LEU A 193 13.48 11.55 11.05
CA LEU A 193 12.39 12.49 10.82
C LEU A 193 11.17 12.17 11.68
N LEU A 194 10.80 10.89 11.79
CA LEU A 194 9.73 10.46 12.68
C LEU A 194 10.03 10.78 14.16
N GLN A 195 11.31 10.69 14.57
CA GLN A 195 11.73 11.10 15.92
C GLN A 195 11.59 12.61 16.15
N GLU A 196 11.90 13.42 15.14
CA GLU A 196 11.70 14.88 15.19
C GLU A 196 10.20 15.23 15.34
N GLU A 197 9.31 14.38 14.80
CA GLU A 197 7.85 14.48 14.95
C GLU A 197 7.32 13.88 16.28
N GLY A 198 8.20 13.41 17.15
CA GLY A 198 7.84 12.88 18.47
C GLY A 198 7.61 11.37 18.54
N VAL A 199 7.89 10.63 17.47
CA VAL A 199 7.75 9.17 17.45
C VAL A 199 9.04 8.53 17.97
N GLY A 200 8.95 7.78 19.09
CA GLY A 200 10.10 7.04 19.62
C GLY A 200 11.30 7.90 20.02
N GLU A 201 11.07 9.10 20.55
CA GLU A 201 12.08 10.13 20.85
C GLU A 201 13.32 9.62 21.63
N ARG A 202 13.14 8.58 22.44
CA ARG A 202 14.20 8.01 23.29
C ARG A 202 14.97 6.87 22.63
N ALA A 203 14.53 6.39 21.48
CA ALA A 203 15.19 5.29 20.79
C ALA A 203 16.52 5.74 20.17
N THR A 204 17.56 4.92 20.32
CA THR A 204 18.82 5.13 19.58
C THR A 204 18.77 4.35 18.27
N ILE A 205 18.89 5.03 17.15
CA ILE A 205 18.93 4.42 15.82
C ILE A 205 20.38 4.30 15.37
N VAL A 206 20.80 3.09 14.99
CA VAL A 206 22.20 2.78 14.61
C VAL A 206 22.18 2.04 13.26
N PRO A 207 22.58 2.70 12.16
CA PRO A 207 22.78 2.03 10.89
C PRO A 207 24.03 1.15 10.93
N VAL A 208 23.94 -0.05 10.34
CA VAL A 208 25.03 -1.03 10.24
C VAL A 208 25.10 -1.55 8.81
N ILE A 209 26.16 -1.19 8.11
CA ILE A 209 26.39 -1.70 6.74
C ILE A 209 27.21 -2.97 6.82
N GLY A 210 26.69 -4.04 6.23
CA GLY A 210 27.35 -5.36 6.21
C GLY A 210 26.53 -6.42 5.50
N GLU A 211 27.17 -7.54 5.21
CA GLU A 211 26.55 -8.69 4.56
C GLU A 211 26.37 -9.84 5.55
N ILE A 212 25.20 -10.46 5.55
CA ILE A 212 24.94 -11.62 6.43
C ILE A 212 25.78 -12.85 6.04
N GLN A 213 26.32 -12.87 4.81
CA GLN A 213 27.22 -13.93 4.33
C GLN A 213 28.61 -13.87 4.96
N ASP A 214 29.03 -12.70 5.42
CA ASP A 214 30.32 -12.50 6.12
C ASP A 214 30.20 -12.96 7.56
N ARG A 215 30.58 -14.22 7.81
CA ARG A 215 30.47 -14.85 9.13
C ARG A 215 31.25 -14.11 10.20
N ASP A 216 32.47 -13.73 9.91
CA ASP A 216 33.35 -13.10 10.90
C ASP A 216 32.83 -11.72 11.29
N PHE A 217 32.33 -10.96 10.31
CA PHE A 217 31.71 -9.68 10.56
C PHE A 217 30.39 -9.84 11.35
N VAL A 218 29.55 -10.80 10.99
CA VAL A 218 28.28 -11.06 11.70
C VAL A 218 28.54 -11.37 13.16
N HIS A 219 29.47 -12.29 13.47
CA HIS A 219 29.83 -12.63 14.84
C HIS A 219 30.39 -11.44 15.60
N PHE A 220 31.32 -10.69 14.99
CA PHE A 220 31.86 -9.47 15.58
C PHE A 220 30.78 -8.45 15.92
N ILE A 221 29.85 -8.21 14.98
CA ILE A 221 28.83 -7.19 15.18
C ILE A 221 27.77 -7.62 16.21
N LEU A 222 27.34 -8.88 16.18
CA LEU A 222 26.40 -9.42 17.19
C LEU A 222 26.98 -9.34 18.60
N ASP A 223 28.25 -9.67 18.73
CA ASP A 223 28.98 -9.59 20.01
C ASP A 223 29.07 -8.15 20.51
N ARG A 224 29.29 -7.20 19.61
CA ARG A 224 29.38 -5.76 19.93
C ARG A 224 28.05 -5.14 20.25
N LEU A 225 27.00 -5.45 19.49
CA LEU A 225 25.69 -4.81 19.63
C LEU A 225 24.89 -5.37 20.79
N LYS A 226 25.10 -6.62 21.16
CA LYS A 226 24.37 -7.33 22.23
C LYS A 226 22.86 -7.14 22.08
N ALA A 227 22.34 -7.35 20.86
CA ALA A 227 20.90 -7.25 20.60
C ALA A 227 20.14 -8.28 21.43
N ASP A 228 19.02 -7.84 22.01
CA ASP A 228 18.16 -8.73 22.81
C ASP A 228 17.23 -9.54 21.90
N VAL A 229 16.91 -8.99 20.71
CA VAL A 229 16.03 -9.61 19.72
C VAL A 229 16.56 -9.33 18.31
N ILE A 230 16.47 -10.33 17.44
CA ILE A 230 16.84 -10.21 16.03
C ILE A 230 15.62 -10.51 15.17
N PHE A 231 15.25 -9.55 14.31
CA PHE A 231 14.31 -9.77 13.21
C PHE A 231 15.08 -9.98 11.91
N HIS A 232 15.01 -11.19 11.37
CA HIS A 232 15.71 -11.53 10.14
C HIS A 232 14.80 -11.40 8.93
N THR A 233 14.98 -10.31 8.15
CA THR A 233 14.22 -10.05 6.92
C THR A 233 15.09 -9.97 5.67
N ALA A 234 16.40 -10.16 5.80
CA ALA A 234 17.34 -10.18 4.68
C ALA A 234 17.22 -11.48 3.89
N ALA A 235 16.78 -11.40 2.65
CA ALA A 235 16.71 -12.55 1.74
C ALA A 235 16.70 -12.11 0.27
N TYR A 236 17.27 -12.91 -0.61
CA TYR A 236 17.02 -12.86 -2.04
C TYR A 236 15.73 -13.62 -2.35
N LYS A 237 14.74 -12.93 -2.99
CA LYS A 237 13.38 -13.43 -3.10
C LYS A 237 12.81 -13.48 -4.53
N HIS A 238 13.48 -12.83 -5.48
CA HIS A 238 13.01 -12.77 -6.88
C HIS A 238 13.33 -14.10 -7.57
N VAL A 239 12.31 -14.95 -7.70
CA VAL A 239 12.46 -16.34 -8.18
C VAL A 239 13.28 -16.47 -9.47
N PRO A 240 13.00 -15.71 -10.58
CA PRO A 240 13.79 -15.86 -11.79
C PRO A 240 15.29 -15.54 -11.58
N MET A 241 15.58 -14.49 -10.78
CA MET A 241 16.98 -14.12 -10.50
C MET A 241 17.68 -15.15 -9.61
N VAL A 242 16.95 -15.79 -8.69
CA VAL A 242 17.49 -16.85 -7.81
C VAL A 242 17.73 -18.14 -8.60
N GLU A 243 16.87 -18.46 -9.57
CA GLU A 243 17.06 -19.60 -10.47
C GLU A 243 18.30 -19.42 -11.35
N ASP A 244 18.54 -18.22 -11.85
CA ASP A 244 19.74 -17.91 -12.64
C ASP A 244 21.03 -17.81 -11.79
N ASN A 245 20.88 -17.54 -10.47
CA ASN A 245 22.00 -17.32 -9.55
C ASN A 245 21.89 -18.16 -8.26
N PRO A 246 21.76 -19.49 -8.34
CA PRO A 246 21.43 -20.32 -7.18
C PRO A 246 22.50 -20.33 -6.09
N VAL A 247 23.76 -20.26 -6.47
CA VAL A 247 24.89 -20.27 -5.50
C VAL A 247 24.87 -19.05 -4.60
N VAL A 248 24.59 -17.87 -5.18
CA VAL A 248 24.52 -16.62 -4.42
C VAL A 248 23.28 -16.62 -3.50
N ALA A 249 22.17 -17.16 -3.98
CA ALA A 249 20.97 -17.31 -3.20
C ALA A 249 21.16 -18.24 -1.98
N VAL A 250 21.82 -19.40 -2.17
CA VAL A 250 22.18 -20.32 -1.07
C VAL A 250 23.10 -19.65 -0.06
N LYS A 251 24.15 -18.97 -0.54
CA LYS A 251 25.07 -18.24 0.36
C LYS A 251 24.33 -17.21 1.22
N ASN A 252 23.45 -16.44 0.61
CA ASN A 252 22.70 -15.41 1.34
C ASN A 252 21.61 -16.01 2.24
N ASN A 253 20.69 -16.81 1.67
CA ASN A 253 19.49 -17.24 2.38
C ASN A 253 19.73 -18.41 3.33
N VAL A 254 20.74 -19.25 3.09
CA VAL A 254 21.05 -20.40 3.94
C VAL A 254 22.23 -20.09 4.87
N PHE A 255 23.42 -19.83 4.30
CA PHE A 255 24.59 -19.59 5.14
C PHE A 255 24.51 -18.26 5.89
N GLY A 256 23.95 -17.20 5.26
CA GLY A 256 23.71 -15.95 5.96
C GLY A 256 22.77 -16.10 7.15
N THR A 257 21.69 -16.89 7.00
CA THR A 257 20.79 -17.20 8.12
C THR A 257 21.49 -18.02 9.19
N HIS A 258 22.30 -19.00 8.78
CA HIS A 258 23.07 -19.82 9.71
C HIS A 258 24.04 -18.99 10.57
N ASN A 259 24.75 -18.03 9.95
CA ASN A 259 25.67 -17.14 10.66
C ASN A 259 24.98 -16.27 11.75
N LEU A 260 23.67 -16.03 11.63
CA LEU A 260 22.90 -15.31 12.64
C LEU A 260 22.43 -16.21 13.79
N LEU A 261 22.44 -17.54 13.61
CA LEU A 261 21.96 -18.51 14.59
C LEU A 261 23.09 -19.11 15.46
N GLU A 262 24.33 -19.02 15.00
CA GLU A 262 25.53 -19.42 15.77
C GLU A 262 25.90 -18.38 16.83
#